data_6a32aebc78373dee4fcd5dc003b3628b
#
_entry.id   6a32aebc78373dee4fcd5dc003b3628b
#
_cell.length_a   1.000
_cell.length_b   1.000
_cell.length_c   1.000
_cell.angle_alpha   90.00
_cell.angle_beta   90.00
_cell.angle_gamma   90.00
#
_symmetry.space_group_name_H-M   'P 1'
#
loop_
_entity.id
_entity.type
_entity.pdbx_description
1 polymer ?
#
loop_
_entity_poly.entity_id
_entity_poly.type
_entity_poly.pdbx_seq_one_letter_code
_entity_poly.pdbx_strand_id
1 'polypeptide(L)'
;MARITEAEKKKRPFGLFESAAKILQKFGNSSNYSQISLPIGLSPQIAEMIRVDEQEKFNLEAYIVLLSDCITKEILRLKNEFGFYLQMYSFVNKMTDRKIPVCLPSIAESKEISMRNAHNYEVSSNFAANSIGNDVVAGENDRIVIICGANGGGKTTYLNTILQNMILFLAGCPVLCEKARIYPYSELHSYFVDDEKCNKSRFEYEQERIKHIIIDSGENESILFLNEPYSSTNEINAIEQMNHLFNLARKRGLTVFVVTHFEIAKGQSYLVMSPIVDQNGKRTYKCERRLSAG
;
A
#
# COMPACT_ATOMS: atom_id res chain seq x y z
N MET A 1 20.62 -11.85 -9.57
CA MET A 1 21.92 -11.14 -9.53
C MET A 1 21.97 -10.22 -10.75
N ALA A 2 21.65 -8.95 -10.58
CA ALA A 2 21.73 -7.96 -11.65
C ALA A 2 23.20 -7.52 -11.82
N ARG A 3 23.71 -7.65 -13.04
CA ARG A 3 25.06 -7.16 -13.40
C ARG A 3 25.02 -5.63 -13.42
N ILE A 4 25.70 -5.00 -12.50
CA ILE A 4 25.96 -3.55 -12.52
C ILE A 4 26.91 -3.29 -13.69
N THR A 5 26.50 -2.44 -14.63
CA THR A 5 27.31 -2.11 -15.80
C THR A 5 28.57 -1.34 -15.42
N GLU A 6 29.66 -1.54 -16.18
CA GLU A 6 30.96 -0.89 -15.92
C GLU A 6 30.92 0.65 -15.92
N ALA A 7 29.90 1.24 -16.56
CA ALA A 7 29.70 2.70 -16.59
C ALA A 7 29.26 3.27 -15.22
N GLU A 8 28.55 2.48 -14.40
CA GLU A 8 28.14 2.91 -13.05
C GLU A 8 29.27 2.83 -12.03
N LYS A 9 30.28 1.97 -12.27
CA LYS A 9 31.46 1.86 -11.40
C LYS A 9 32.41 3.06 -11.51
N LYS A 10 32.43 3.76 -12.65
CA LYS A 10 33.32 4.90 -12.89
C LYS A 10 32.82 6.26 -12.40
N LYS A 11 31.53 6.41 -12.11
CA LYS A 11 30.92 7.69 -11.68
C LYS A 11 30.90 7.94 -10.16
N ARG A 12 31.11 6.92 -9.35
CA ARG A 12 30.94 7.03 -7.89
C ARG A 12 32.11 7.70 -7.11
N PRO A 13 33.39 7.58 -7.46
CA PRO A 13 34.40 8.23 -6.65
C PRO A 13 34.50 9.75 -6.87
N PHE A 14 34.25 10.25 -8.07
CA PHE A 14 34.47 11.68 -8.39
C PHE A 14 33.35 12.60 -7.90
N GLY A 15 32.09 12.17 -7.93
CA GLY A 15 30.95 12.98 -7.47
C GLY A 15 30.92 13.20 -5.96
N LEU A 16 31.46 12.27 -5.18
CA LEU A 16 31.57 12.38 -3.72
C LEU A 16 32.61 13.44 -3.32
N PHE A 17 33.73 13.51 -4.02
CA PHE A 17 34.76 14.50 -3.75
C PHE A 17 34.35 15.96 -4.08
N GLU A 18 33.61 16.17 -5.19
CA GLU A 18 33.08 17.51 -5.51
C GLU A 18 32.02 17.98 -4.51
N SER A 19 31.14 17.06 -4.05
CA SER A 19 30.15 17.38 -3.03
C SER A 19 30.79 17.67 -1.69
N ALA A 20 31.81 16.92 -1.31
CA ALA A 20 32.61 17.15 -0.10
C ALA A 20 33.35 18.51 -0.14
N ALA A 21 33.98 18.86 -1.24
CA ALA A 21 34.66 20.14 -1.41
C ALA A 21 33.69 21.34 -1.29
N LYS A 22 32.48 21.24 -1.82
CA LYS A 22 31.42 22.26 -1.67
C LYS A 22 30.89 22.41 -0.26
N ILE A 23 30.81 21.30 0.49
CA ILE A 23 30.41 21.30 1.90
C ILE A 23 31.52 21.95 2.75
N LEU A 24 32.78 21.60 2.48
CA LEU A 24 33.94 22.15 3.20
C LEU A 24 34.12 23.64 2.96
N GLN A 25 33.86 24.18 1.77
CA GLN A 25 33.84 25.61 1.51
C GLN A 25 32.76 26.37 2.32
N LYS A 26 31.65 25.73 2.62
CA LYS A 26 30.57 26.29 3.47
C LYS A 26 30.92 26.34 4.96
N PHE A 27 31.77 25.42 5.44
CA PHE A 27 32.18 25.31 6.84
C PHE A 27 33.51 25.95 7.17
N GLY A 28 34.26 26.39 6.16
CA GLY A 28 35.63 26.93 6.33
C GLY A 28 35.78 28.28 7.06
N ASN A 29 34.68 28.85 7.58
CA ASN A 29 34.71 30.12 8.28
C ASN A 29 34.30 30.06 9.77
N SER A 30 34.27 28.88 10.40
CA SER A 30 34.00 28.80 11.85
C SER A 30 35.20 28.21 12.60
N SER A 31 35.85 29.05 13.36
CA SER A 31 37.04 28.79 14.19
C SER A 31 36.80 27.88 15.43
N ASN A 32 35.77 27.01 15.44
CA ASN A 32 35.38 26.20 16.58
C ASN A 32 35.65 24.70 16.46
N TYR A 33 36.50 24.27 15.49
CA TYR A 33 36.79 22.84 15.31
C TYR A 33 37.98 22.29 16.11
N SER A 34 38.51 23.02 17.06
CA SER A 34 39.69 22.60 17.85
C SER A 34 39.44 21.58 18.96
N GLN A 35 38.20 21.03 19.07
CA GLN A 35 37.85 20.03 20.09
C GLN A 35 36.94 18.89 19.59
N ILE A 36 37.24 18.32 18.42
CA ILE A 36 36.65 17.00 18.10
C ILE A 36 37.58 15.92 18.64
N SER A 37 37.35 15.47 19.86
CA SER A 37 37.98 14.26 20.37
C SER A 37 37.39 13.07 19.63
N LEU A 38 38.21 12.44 18.77
CA LEU A 38 37.86 11.21 18.09
C LEU A 38 37.58 10.13 19.14
N PRO A 39 36.38 9.48 19.09
CA PRO A 39 36.04 8.41 20.04
C PRO A 39 36.77 7.08 19.75
N ILE A 40 37.64 7.05 18.76
CA ILE A 40 38.50 5.90 18.46
C ILE A 40 39.86 6.24 19.01
N GLY A 41 40.23 5.63 20.14
CA GLY A 41 41.58 5.74 20.71
C GLY A 41 42.61 5.18 19.73
N LEU A 42 43.08 6.00 18.81
CA LEU A 42 44.31 5.74 18.07
C LEU A 42 45.43 5.66 19.10
N SER A 43 46.12 4.50 19.16
CA SER A 43 47.24 4.39 20.08
C SER A 43 48.24 5.52 19.79
N PRO A 44 48.92 6.10 20.80
CA PRO A 44 49.89 7.17 20.60
C PRO A 44 50.93 6.84 19.54
N GLN A 45 51.24 5.56 19.36
CA GLN A 45 52.18 5.04 18.38
C GLN A 45 51.70 5.21 16.92
N ILE A 46 50.39 5.15 16.68
CA ILE A 46 49.85 5.40 15.33
C ILE A 46 49.79 6.91 15.06
N ALA A 47 49.50 7.73 16.05
CA ALA A 47 49.51 9.18 15.90
C ALA A 47 50.92 9.74 15.63
N GLU A 48 52.00 9.08 16.13
CA GLU A 48 53.39 9.47 15.92
C GLU A 48 53.91 9.02 14.54
N MET A 49 53.38 7.95 13.97
CA MET A 49 53.70 7.50 12.60
C MET A 49 53.11 8.38 11.49
N ILE A 50 52.07 9.13 11.78
CA ILE A 50 51.39 9.99 10.80
C ILE A 50 51.88 11.43 11.07
N ARG A 51 53.09 11.79 10.58
CA ARG A 51 53.46 13.20 10.39
C ARG A 51 52.70 13.73 9.17
N VAL A 52 51.44 14.09 9.39
CA VAL A 52 50.57 14.62 8.34
C VAL A 52 50.69 16.12 8.37
N ASP A 53 51.02 16.74 7.23
CA ASP A 53 50.94 18.18 7.02
C ASP A 53 49.56 18.73 7.42
N GLU A 54 49.46 19.98 7.85
CA GLU A 54 48.18 20.58 8.26
C GLU A 54 47.10 20.48 7.18
N GLN A 55 47.47 20.54 5.92
CA GLN A 55 46.54 20.37 4.80
C GLN A 55 46.04 18.93 4.66
N GLU A 56 46.92 17.95 4.86
CA GLU A 56 46.55 16.53 4.84
C GLU A 56 45.73 16.14 6.07
N LYS A 57 46.03 16.74 7.24
CA LYS A 57 45.24 16.57 8.44
C LYS A 57 43.82 17.09 8.28
N PHE A 58 43.67 18.28 7.66
CA PHE A 58 42.35 18.84 7.35
C PHE A 58 41.56 17.94 6.39
N ASN A 59 42.22 17.40 5.34
CA ASN A 59 41.60 16.47 4.41
C ASN A 59 41.19 15.16 5.09
N LEU A 60 41.98 14.64 6.02
CA LEU A 60 41.66 13.42 6.78
C LEU A 60 40.49 13.64 7.73
N GLU A 61 40.44 14.75 8.45
CA GLU A 61 39.31 15.12 9.31
C GLU A 61 38.02 15.28 8.51
N ALA A 62 38.06 15.94 7.38
CA ALA A 62 36.93 16.06 6.47
C ALA A 62 36.45 14.72 5.93
N TYR A 63 37.37 13.81 5.61
CA TYR A 63 37.07 12.46 5.16
C TYR A 63 36.43 11.61 6.27
N ILE A 64 36.93 11.72 7.51
CA ILE A 64 36.34 11.04 8.67
C ILE A 64 34.91 11.53 8.96
N VAL A 65 34.68 12.86 8.88
CA VAL A 65 33.32 13.42 9.05
C VAL A 65 32.36 12.91 7.99
N LEU A 66 32.81 12.86 6.72
CA LEU A 66 31.99 12.32 5.63
C LEU A 66 31.68 10.83 5.80
N LEU A 67 32.66 10.02 6.18
CA LEU A 67 32.46 8.60 6.45
C LEU A 67 31.51 8.40 7.62
N SER A 68 31.68 9.18 8.70
CA SER A 68 30.79 9.15 9.87
C SER A 68 29.35 9.48 9.47
N ASP A 69 29.14 10.50 8.65
CA ASP A 69 27.81 10.92 8.18
C ASP A 69 27.16 9.85 7.28
N CYS A 70 27.94 9.25 6.38
CA CYS A 70 27.49 8.14 5.53
C CYS A 70 27.11 6.91 6.38
N ILE A 71 27.95 6.52 7.33
CA ILE A 71 27.68 5.37 8.22
C ILE A 71 26.45 5.64 9.09
N THR A 72 26.32 6.86 9.63
CA THR A 72 25.18 7.26 10.45
C THR A 72 23.87 7.19 9.66
N LYS A 73 23.85 7.67 8.43
CA LYS A 73 22.68 7.60 7.55
C LYS A 73 22.26 6.17 7.25
N GLU A 74 23.21 5.30 6.94
CA GLU A 74 22.91 3.87 6.69
C GLU A 74 22.43 3.15 7.97
N ILE A 75 23.00 3.44 9.12
CA ILE A 75 22.53 2.90 10.42
C ILE A 75 21.12 3.39 10.73
N LEU A 76 20.79 4.67 10.50
CA LEU A 76 19.46 5.20 10.70
C LEU A 76 18.44 4.56 9.74
N ARG A 77 18.83 4.33 8.50
CA ARG A 77 18.02 3.61 7.53
C ARG A 77 17.74 2.17 7.99
N LEU A 78 18.76 1.43 8.38
CA LEU A 78 18.63 0.08 8.94
C LEU A 78 17.73 0.07 10.18
N LYS A 79 17.88 1.04 11.09
CA LYS A 79 17.00 1.18 12.27
C LYS A 79 15.53 1.29 11.87
N ASN A 80 15.21 2.08 10.85
CA ASN A 80 13.85 2.26 10.37
C ASN A 80 13.31 0.98 9.73
N GLU A 81 14.12 0.30 8.91
CA GLU A 81 13.77 -0.98 8.30
C GLU A 81 13.54 -2.07 9.37
N PHE A 82 14.43 -2.20 10.35
CA PHE A 82 14.23 -3.12 11.48
C PHE A 82 13.00 -2.76 12.32
N GLY A 83 12.74 -1.46 12.53
CA GLY A 83 11.54 -0.98 13.21
C GLY A 83 10.26 -1.44 12.52
N PHE A 84 10.21 -1.39 11.19
CA PHE A 84 9.10 -1.90 10.40
C PHE A 84 8.91 -3.41 10.60
N TYR A 85 9.98 -4.23 10.47
CA TYR A 85 9.89 -5.67 10.64
C TYR A 85 9.50 -6.07 12.07
N LEU A 86 9.98 -5.37 13.08
CA LEU A 86 9.57 -5.61 14.48
C LEU A 86 8.09 -5.30 14.71
N GLN A 87 7.57 -4.22 14.12
CA GLN A 87 6.16 -3.91 14.17
C GLN A 87 5.32 -4.96 13.45
N MET A 88 5.77 -5.42 12.28
CA MET A 88 5.12 -6.52 11.55
C MET A 88 5.11 -7.82 12.35
N TYR A 89 6.22 -8.18 12.99
CA TYR A 89 6.29 -9.35 13.87
C TYR A 89 5.30 -9.24 15.03
N SER A 90 5.26 -8.08 15.70
CA SER A 90 4.30 -7.81 16.77
C SER A 90 2.85 -7.89 16.28
N PHE A 91 2.57 -7.37 15.09
CA PHE A 91 1.27 -7.46 14.43
C PHE A 91 0.85 -8.91 14.18
N VAL A 92 1.73 -9.72 13.57
CA VAL A 92 1.47 -11.14 13.30
C VAL A 92 1.17 -11.90 14.59
N ASN A 93 1.99 -11.73 15.63
CA ASN A 93 1.76 -12.36 16.93
C ASN A 93 0.42 -11.96 17.52
N LYS A 94 0.09 -10.67 17.53
CA LYS A 94 -1.20 -10.18 18.02
C LYS A 94 -2.40 -10.79 17.29
N MET A 95 -2.31 -10.98 15.97
CA MET A 95 -3.38 -11.62 15.19
C MET A 95 -3.45 -13.12 15.48
N THR A 96 -2.31 -13.80 15.58
CA THR A 96 -2.22 -15.22 15.90
C THR A 96 -2.79 -15.52 17.29
N ASP A 97 -2.44 -14.74 18.30
CA ASP A 97 -2.98 -14.86 19.67
C ASP A 97 -4.50 -14.72 19.69
N ARG A 98 -5.06 -13.94 18.77
CA ARG A 98 -6.50 -13.76 18.59
C ARG A 98 -7.15 -14.84 17.70
N LYS A 99 -6.39 -15.83 17.27
CA LYS A 99 -6.83 -16.90 16.35
C LYS A 99 -7.29 -16.38 14.98
N ILE A 100 -6.78 -15.23 14.56
CA ILE A 100 -6.96 -14.70 13.22
C ILE A 100 -5.87 -15.30 12.33
N PRO A 101 -6.23 -15.94 11.22
CA PRO A 101 -5.25 -16.54 10.32
C PRO A 101 -4.38 -15.47 9.65
N VAL A 102 -3.10 -15.76 9.53
CA VAL A 102 -2.12 -14.90 8.87
C VAL A 102 -1.27 -15.74 7.93
N CYS A 103 -1.10 -15.30 6.70
CA CYS A 103 -0.22 -15.98 5.75
C CYS A 103 0.61 -15.00 4.92
N LEU A 104 1.72 -15.51 4.36
CA LEU A 104 2.44 -14.81 3.29
C LEU A 104 1.72 -15.13 1.96
N PRO A 105 1.26 -14.11 1.22
CA PRO A 105 0.57 -14.33 -0.04
C PRO A 105 1.54 -14.78 -1.13
N SER A 106 1.07 -15.61 -2.06
CA SER A 106 1.77 -15.90 -3.30
C SER A 106 1.39 -14.88 -4.38
N ILE A 107 2.35 -14.58 -5.24
CA ILE A 107 2.13 -13.67 -6.37
C ILE A 107 1.40 -14.42 -7.49
N ALA A 108 0.34 -13.83 -8.01
CA ALA A 108 -0.35 -14.31 -9.20
C ALA A 108 0.29 -13.74 -10.46
N GLU A 109 0.36 -14.54 -11.51
CA GLU A 109 0.89 -14.13 -12.82
C GLU A 109 -0.18 -13.42 -13.67
N SER A 110 -1.45 -13.77 -13.47
CA SER A 110 -2.61 -13.11 -14.08
C SER A 110 -3.37 -12.27 -13.08
N LYS A 111 -4.25 -11.38 -13.55
CA LYS A 111 -5.03 -10.45 -12.70
C LYS A 111 -6.10 -11.16 -11.90
N GLU A 112 -5.67 -12.04 -11.01
CA GLU A 112 -6.54 -12.74 -10.08
C GLU A 112 -6.30 -12.29 -8.65
N ILE A 113 -7.34 -12.32 -7.86
CA ILE A 113 -7.32 -12.14 -6.41
C ILE A 113 -8.06 -13.31 -5.80
N SER A 114 -7.34 -14.11 -5.03
CA SER A 114 -7.90 -15.23 -4.27
C SER A 114 -7.41 -15.16 -2.83
N MET A 115 -8.34 -15.01 -1.88
CA MET A 115 -8.04 -15.03 -0.45
C MET A 115 -9.05 -15.97 0.22
N ARG A 116 -8.56 -16.95 0.98
CA ARG A 116 -9.41 -17.86 1.72
C ARG A 116 -9.53 -17.40 3.16
N ASN A 117 -10.73 -17.33 3.68
CA ASN A 117 -11.02 -16.91 5.05
C ASN A 117 -10.33 -15.57 5.40
N ALA A 118 -10.52 -14.56 4.57
CA ALA A 118 -9.92 -13.23 4.75
C ALA A 118 -10.65 -12.45 5.84
N HIS A 119 -9.89 -11.86 6.76
CA HIS A 119 -10.38 -11.10 7.89
C HIS A 119 -10.12 -9.60 7.74
N ASN A 120 -11.04 -8.79 8.29
CA ASN A 120 -10.87 -7.36 8.37
C ASN A 120 -9.91 -6.99 9.52
N TYR A 121 -8.91 -6.18 9.23
CA TYR A 121 -7.90 -5.78 10.23
C TYR A 121 -8.51 -5.04 11.42
N GLU A 122 -9.35 -4.05 11.15
CA GLU A 122 -9.94 -3.19 12.18
C GLU A 122 -10.86 -3.97 13.11
N VAL A 123 -11.74 -4.80 12.53
CA VAL A 123 -12.63 -5.70 13.30
C VAL A 123 -11.81 -6.71 14.09
N SER A 124 -10.78 -7.30 13.49
CA SER A 124 -9.91 -8.29 14.17
C SER A 124 -9.09 -7.66 15.29
N SER A 125 -8.68 -6.39 15.13
CA SER A 125 -7.91 -5.67 16.15
C SER A 125 -8.75 -5.24 17.34
N ASN A 126 -9.99 -4.85 17.10
CA ASN A 126 -10.85 -4.28 18.15
C ASN A 126 -11.84 -5.31 18.71
N PHE A 127 -12.33 -6.24 17.89
CA PHE A 127 -13.43 -7.16 18.20
C PHE A 127 -13.15 -8.57 17.64
N ALA A 128 -12.01 -9.17 18.00
CA ALA A 128 -11.55 -10.44 17.41
C ALA A 128 -12.62 -11.56 17.45
N ALA A 129 -13.39 -11.66 18.52
CA ALA A 129 -14.48 -12.66 18.66
C ALA A 129 -15.59 -12.48 17.62
N ASN A 130 -15.74 -11.28 17.07
CA ASN A 130 -16.77 -10.94 16.05
C ASN A 130 -16.17 -10.87 14.63
N SER A 131 -14.88 -11.15 14.48
CA SER A 131 -14.23 -11.13 13.17
C SER A 131 -14.61 -12.37 12.38
N ILE A 132 -15.36 -12.18 11.32
CA ILE A 132 -15.83 -13.24 10.44
C ILE A 132 -15.00 -13.19 9.16
N GLY A 133 -14.27 -14.29 8.90
CA GLY A 133 -13.49 -14.41 7.68
C GLY A 133 -14.38 -14.69 6.47
N ASN A 134 -14.04 -14.15 5.32
CA ASN A 134 -14.74 -14.31 4.06
C ASN A 134 -13.79 -14.74 2.96
N ASP A 135 -14.27 -15.53 2.03
CA ASP A 135 -13.53 -15.86 0.83
C ASP A 135 -13.66 -14.71 -0.19
N VAL A 136 -12.56 -14.42 -0.86
CA VAL A 136 -12.48 -13.45 -1.95
C VAL A 136 -11.96 -14.17 -3.17
N VAL A 137 -12.74 -14.17 -4.25
CA VAL A 137 -12.33 -14.77 -5.52
C VAL A 137 -12.74 -13.84 -6.64
N ALA A 138 -11.76 -13.26 -7.32
CA ALA A 138 -11.93 -12.52 -8.56
C ALA A 138 -10.90 -13.06 -9.56
N GLY A 139 -11.38 -13.70 -10.62
CA GLY A 139 -10.53 -14.24 -11.68
C GLY A 139 -10.13 -13.16 -12.69
N GLU A 140 -9.26 -13.50 -13.61
CA GLU A 140 -8.77 -12.59 -14.65
C GLU A 140 -9.90 -11.98 -15.50
N ASN A 141 -10.99 -12.72 -15.70
CA ASN A 141 -12.17 -12.26 -16.44
C ASN A 141 -13.19 -11.52 -15.56
N ASP A 142 -13.09 -11.64 -14.24
CA ASP A 142 -13.99 -11.01 -13.27
C ASP A 142 -13.46 -9.64 -12.85
N ARG A 143 -13.22 -8.75 -13.82
CA ARG A 143 -12.60 -7.45 -13.53
C ARG A 143 -13.50 -6.46 -12.81
N ILE A 144 -14.81 -6.70 -12.79
CA ILE A 144 -15.77 -5.87 -12.06
C ILE A 144 -16.49 -6.75 -11.07
N VAL A 145 -16.25 -6.48 -9.80
CA VAL A 145 -16.84 -7.17 -8.67
C VAL A 145 -17.83 -6.24 -7.97
N ILE A 146 -19.10 -6.58 -8.04
CA ILE A 146 -20.18 -5.81 -7.42
C ILE A 146 -20.58 -6.48 -6.12
N ILE A 147 -20.51 -5.73 -5.02
CA ILE A 147 -20.94 -6.14 -3.69
C ILE A 147 -22.27 -5.48 -3.42
N CYS A 148 -23.35 -6.24 -3.53
CA CYS A 148 -24.71 -5.72 -3.36
C CYS A 148 -25.48 -6.48 -2.28
N GLY A 149 -26.53 -5.88 -1.75
CA GLY A 149 -27.43 -6.48 -0.75
C GLY A 149 -27.91 -5.46 0.29
N ALA A 150 -28.68 -5.92 1.27
CA ALA A 150 -29.29 -5.07 2.27
C ALA A 150 -28.29 -4.24 3.09
N ASN A 151 -28.69 -3.04 3.52
CA ASN A 151 -27.89 -2.18 4.37
C ASN A 151 -27.61 -2.85 5.72
N GLY A 152 -26.38 -2.61 6.24
CA GLY A 152 -25.90 -3.24 7.47
C GLY A 152 -25.55 -4.74 7.31
N GLY A 153 -25.52 -5.29 6.11
CA GLY A 153 -25.12 -6.67 5.83
C GLY A 153 -23.61 -6.91 5.85
N GLY A 154 -22.78 -5.88 6.07
CA GLY A 154 -21.34 -6.01 6.09
C GLY A 154 -20.66 -5.74 4.75
N LYS A 155 -21.35 -5.18 3.75
CA LYS A 155 -20.81 -4.87 2.41
C LYS A 155 -19.53 -4.02 2.46
N THR A 156 -19.59 -2.89 3.16
CA THR A 156 -18.45 -1.97 3.33
C THR A 156 -17.30 -2.63 4.10
N THR A 157 -17.64 -3.44 5.13
CA THR A 157 -16.63 -4.19 5.88
C THR A 157 -15.94 -5.23 4.99
N TYR A 158 -16.69 -5.90 4.10
CA TYR A 158 -16.14 -6.84 3.13
C TYR A 158 -15.23 -6.14 2.11
N LEU A 159 -15.66 -5.00 1.55
CA LEU A 159 -14.82 -4.18 0.68
C LEU A 159 -13.52 -3.75 1.38
N ASN A 160 -13.62 -3.25 2.62
CA ASN A 160 -12.47 -2.87 3.43
C ASN A 160 -11.56 -4.06 3.76
N THR A 161 -12.12 -5.27 3.93
CA THR A 161 -11.31 -6.48 4.13
C THR A 161 -10.39 -6.73 2.94
N ILE A 162 -10.92 -6.61 1.73
CA ILE A 162 -10.14 -6.80 0.50
C ILE A 162 -9.08 -5.68 0.40
N LEU A 163 -9.50 -4.43 0.54
CA LEU A 163 -8.62 -3.26 0.45
C LEU A 163 -7.45 -3.33 1.44
N GLN A 164 -7.72 -3.63 2.72
CA GLN A 164 -6.70 -3.72 3.76
C GLN A 164 -5.69 -4.84 3.48
N ASN A 165 -6.15 -6.01 3.05
CA ASN A 165 -5.27 -7.12 2.69
C ASN A 165 -4.47 -6.82 1.41
N MET A 166 -5.03 -6.08 0.45
CA MET A 166 -4.30 -5.59 -0.73
C MET A 166 -3.19 -4.61 -0.34
N ILE A 167 -3.46 -3.67 0.58
CA ILE A 167 -2.44 -2.74 1.09
C ILE A 167 -1.32 -3.49 1.79
N LEU A 168 -1.63 -4.45 2.65
CA LEU A 168 -0.63 -5.30 3.30
C LEU A 168 0.22 -6.06 2.29
N PHE A 169 -0.42 -6.67 1.27
CA PHE A 169 0.26 -7.40 0.21
C PHE A 169 1.22 -6.50 -0.59
N LEU A 170 0.76 -5.33 -1.04
CA LEU A 170 1.57 -4.39 -1.81
C LEU A 170 2.73 -3.81 -0.98
N ALA A 171 2.57 -3.73 0.34
CA ALA A 171 3.64 -3.38 1.27
C ALA A 171 4.62 -4.52 1.57
N GLY A 172 4.44 -5.71 0.96
CA GLY A 172 5.28 -6.90 1.21
C GLY A 172 5.04 -7.55 2.57
N CYS A 173 3.88 -7.29 3.18
CA CYS A 173 3.50 -7.78 4.51
C CYS A 173 2.67 -9.06 4.44
N PRO A 174 2.64 -9.86 5.53
CA PRO A 174 1.65 -10.92 5.70
C PRO A 174 0.23 -10.35 5.67
N VAL A 175 -0.71 -11.13 5.12
CA VAL A 175 -2.13 -10.79 5.01
C VAL A 175 -2.98 -11.60 5.98
N LEU A 176 -4.15 -11.08 6.36
CA LEU A 176 -5.05 -11.70 7.33
C LEU A 176 -5.98 -12.70 6.66
N CYS A 177 -5.46 -13.86 6.27
CA CYS A 177 -6.24 -14.96 5.71
C CYS A 177 -5.48 -16.28 5.84
N GLU A 178 -6.15 -17.41 5.57
CA GLU A 178 -5.53 -18.73 5.60
C GLU A 178 -4.58 -18.96 4.42
N LYS A 179 -4.95 -18.44 3.25
CA LYS A 179 -4.18 -18.56 2.00
C LYS A 179 -4.55 -17.42 1.08
N ALA A 180 -3.54 -16.87 0.41
CA ALA A 180 -3.74 -15.83 -0.60
C ALA A 180 -2.89 -16.06 -1.85
N ARG A 181 -3.47 -15.73 -3.00
CA ARG A 181 -2.78 -15.56 -4.27
C ARG A 181 -3.31 -14.29 -4.91
N ILE A 182 -2.42 -13.32 -5.13
CA ILE A 182 -2.83 -11.96 -5.47
C ILE A 182 -1.91 -11.41 -6.57
N TYR A 183 -2.51 -10.78 -7.57
CA TYR A 183 -1.78 -10.05 -8.60
C TYR A 183 -1.20 -8.73 -8.02
N PRO A 184 0.09 -8.42 -8.29
CA PRO A 184 0.75 -7.21 -7.77
C PRO A 184 0.38 -5.99 -8.62
N TYR A 185 -0.80 -5.42 -8.37
CA TYR A 185 -1.21 -4.17 -9.01
C TYR A 185 -0.21 -3.05 -8.67
N SER A 186 0.16 -2.23 -9.66
CA SER A 186 1.07 -1.10 -9.47
C SER A 186 0.39 0.10 -8.83
N GLU A 187 -0.92 0.24 -9.01
CA GLU A 187 -1.71 1.33 -8.46
C GLU A 187 -2.97 0.83 -7.75
N LEU A 188 -3.25 1.41 -6.61
CA LEU A 188 -4.45 1.16 -5.83
C LEU A 188 -5.15 2.49 -5.56
N HIS A 189 -6.39 2.59 -6.00
CA HIS A 189 -7.23 3.76 -5.78
C HIS A 189 -8.46 3.39 -4.96
N SER A 190 -8.90 4.30 -4.10
CA SER A 190 -10.12 4.11 -3.31
C SER A 190 -10.97 5.37 -3.30
N TYR A 191 -12.29 5.17 -3.37
CA TYR A 191 -13.28 6.21 -3.15
C TYR A 191 -14.29 5.75 -2.10
N PHE A 192 -14.33 6.47 -1.01
CA PHE A 192 -15.34 6.36 0.04
C PHE A 192 -16.05 7.69 0.13
N VAL A 193 -17.36 7.63 0.31
CA VAL A 193 -18.17 8.84 0.44
C VAL A 193 -17.75 9.58 1.71
N ASP A 194 -17.26 10.80 1.56
CA ASP A 194 -16.93 11.70 2.66
C ASP A 194 -18.06 12.71 2.86
N ASP A 195 -18.36 13.03 4.13
CA ASP A 195 -19.34 14.07 4.50
C ASP A 195 -18.78 15.50 4.37
N GLU A 196 -17.71 15.71 3.59
CA GLU A 196 -17.13 17.02 3.39
C GLU A 196 -18.10 17.98 2.70
N LYS A 197 -18.24 19.18 3.27
CA LYS A 197 -19.05 20.27 2.70
C LYS A 197 -18.37 20.81 1.46
N CYS A 198 -18.86 20.42 0.29
CA CYS A 198 -18.42 20.99 -0.98
C CYS A 198 -19.33 22.15 -1.42
N ASN A 199 -18.74 23.18 -2.07
CA ASN A 199 -19.46 24.28 -2.68
C ASN A 199 -20.18 23.90 -4.00
N LYS A 200 -19.95 22.69 -4.51
CA LYS A 200 -20.63 22.08 -5.67
C LYS A 200 -21.73 21.12 -5.20
N SER A 201 -22.65 20.76 -6.09
CA SER A 201 -23.56 19.67 -5.80
C SER A 201 -22.74 18.41 -5.50
N ARG A 202 -23.11 17.65 -4.46
CA ARG A 202 -22.40 16.43 -4.05
C ARG A 202 -22.20 15.45 -5.21
N PHE A 203 -23.20 15.33 -6.06
CA PHE A 203 -23.17 14.47 -7.24
C PHE A 203 -22.12 14.89 -8.28
N GLU A 204 -22.04 16.19 -8.60
CA GLU A 204 -21.03 16.71 -9.54
C GLU A 204 -19.62 16.51 -9.02
N TYR A 205 -19.42 16.71 -7.72
CA TYR A 205 -18.13 16.44 -7.06
C TYR A 205 -17.76 14.96 -7.13
N GLU A 206 -18.69 14.05 -6.85
CA GLU A 206 -18.50 12.61 -6.98
C GLU A 206 -18.11 12.22 -8.40
N GLN A 207 -18.82 12.71 -9.40
CA GLN A 207 -18.53 12.44 -10.81
C GLN A 207 -17.12 12.89 -11.20
N GLU A 208 -16.76 14.14 -10.88
CA GLU A 208 -15.42 14.67 -11.17
C GLU A 208 -14.33 13.83 -10.49
N ARG A 209 -14.48 13.52 -9.21
CA ARG A 209 -13.48 12.77 -8.44
C ARG A 209 -13.27 11.35 -8.98
N ILE A 210 -14.35 10.62 -9.24
CA ILE A 210 -14.28 9.27 -9.80
C ILE A 210 -13.69 9.30 -11.21
N LYS A 211 -14.07 10.29 -12.02
CA LYS A 211 -13.51 10.48 -13.35
C LYS A 211 -12.02 10.76 -13.31
N HIS A 212 -11.54 11.60 -12.38
CA HIS A 212 -10.11 11.84 -12.18
C HIS A 212 -9.37 10.57 -11.78
N ILE A 213 -9.88 9.81 -10.82
CA ILE A 213 -9.28 8.52 -10.41
C ILE A 213 -9.11 7.61 -11.63
N ILE A 214 -10.13 7.49 -12.50
CA ILE A 214 -10.06 6.61 -13.66
C ILE A 214 -9.10 7.15 -14.74
N ILE A 215 -9.06 8.48 -14.94
CA ILE A 215 -8.16 9.09 -15.92
C ILE A 215 -6.71 8.97 -15.48
N ASP A 216 -6.45 9.19 -14.21
CA ASP A 216 -5.11 9.16 -13.62
C ASP A 216 -4.60 7.72 -13.40
N SER A 217 -5.50 6.73 -13.37
CA SER A 217 -5.14 5.32 -13.23
C SER A 217 -4.35 4.82 -14.44
N GLY A 218 -3.24 4.14 -14.19
CA GLY A 218 -2.46 3.44 -15.22
C GLY A 218 -3.28 2.36 -15.93
N GLU A 219 -3.12 2.26 -17.24
CA GLU A 219 -3.82 1.22 -18.01
C GLU A 219 -3.36 -0.18 -17.60
N ASN A 220 -4.32 -1.08 -17.43
CA ASN A 220 -4.12 -2.49 -17.12
C ASN A 220 -3.45 -2.84 -15.78
N GLU A 221 -3.02 -1.90 -14.95
CA GLU A 221 -2.29 -2.22 -13.71
C GLU A 221 -2.90 -1.62 -12.45
N SER A 222 -4.06 -1.02 -12.57
CA SER A 222 -4.73 -0.37 -11.45
C SER A 222 -5.93 -1.15 -10.93
N ILE A 223 -6.13 -1.08 -9.61
CA ILE A 223 -7.29 -1.63 -8.91
C ILE A 223 -8.03 -0.50 -8.18
N LEU A 224 -9.35 -0.47 -8.32
CA LEU A 224 -10.23 0.55 -7.75
C LEU A 224 -11.18 -0.06 -6.73
N PHE A 225 -11.32 0.61 -5.58
CA PHE A 225 -12.27 0.28 -4.52
C PHE A 225 -13.25 1.43 -4.35
N LEU A 226 -14.52 1.18 -4.64
CA LEU A 226 -15.56 2.20 -4.65
C LEU A 226 -16.67 1.82 -3.65
N ASN A 227 -16.90 2.68 -2.66
CA ASN A 227 -17.97 2.47 -1.69
C ASN A 227 -19.13 3.41 -1.96
N GLU A 228 -20.25 2.85 -2.40
CA GLU A 228 -21.52 3.52 -2.72
C GLU A 228 -21.37 4.75 -3.64
N PRO A 229 -20.66 4.63 -4.80
CA PRO A 229 -20.52 5.73 -5.73
C PRO A 229 -21.90 6.14 -6.26
N TYR A 230 -22.06 7.45 -6.48
CA TYR A 230 -23.30 8.07 -6.99
C TYR A 230 -24.53 7.90 -6.09
N SER A 231 -24.33 7.63 -4.80
CA SER A 231 -25.44 7.49 -3.85
C SER A 231 -26.19 8.80 -3.56
N SER A 232 -25.64 9.94 -4.00
CA SER A 232 -26.20 11.28 -3.82
C SER A 232 -27.23 11.69 -4.89
N THR A 233 -27.51 10.83 -5.90
CA THR A 233 -28.48 11.08 -6.97
C THR A 233 -29.59 10.04 -6.98
N ASN A 234 -30.56 10.22 -7.90
CA ASN A 234 -31.62 9.22 -8.09
C ASN A 234 -31.07 7.92 -8.71
N GLU A 235 -31.81 6.83 -8.51
CA GLU A 235 -31.40 5.48 -8.92
C GLU A 235 -31.10 5.37 -10.43
N ILE A 236 -31.92 5.98 -11.27
CA ILE A 236 -31.76 5.91 -12.73
C ILE A 236 -30.40 6.52 -13.15
N ASN A 237 -30.13 7.73 -12.67
CA ASN A 237 -28.86 8.42 -12.97
C ASN A 237 -27.68 7.67 -12.36
N ALA A 238 -27.79 7.16 -11.15
CA ALA A 238 -26.71 6.38 -10.50
C ALA A 238 -26.37 5.14 -11.31
N ILE A 239 -27.35 4.38 -11.77
CA ILE A 239 -27.16 3.19 -12.60
C ILE A 239 -26.50 3.55 -13.95
N GLU A 240 -26.96 4.64 -14.57
CA GLU A 240 -26.36 5.13 -15.84
C GLU A 240 -24.89 5.48 -15.66
N GLN A 241 -24.54 6.25 -14.61
CA GLN A 241 -23.17 6.61 -14.32
C GLN A 241 -22.30 5.42 -13.97
N MET A 242 -22.81 4.44 -13.22
CA MET A 242 -22.09 3.21 -12.93
C MET A 242 -21.83 2.37 -14.19
N ASN A 243 -22.82 2.27 -15.09
CA ASN A 243 -22.63 1.57 -16.36
C ASN A 243 -21.55 2.27 -17.23
N HIS A 244 -21.54 3.59 -17.24
CA HIS A 244 -20.50 4.38 -17.93
C HIS A 244 -19.11 4.09 -17.31
N LEU A 245 -19.02 4.14 -16.00
CA LEU A 245 -17.79 3.81 -15.23
C LEU A 245 -17.28 2.40 -15.57
N PHE A 246 -18.15 1.40 -15.55
CA PHE A 246 -17.78 0.02 -15.82
C PHE A 246 -17.29 -0.20 -17.26
N ASN A 247 -17.95 0.46 -18.22
CA ASN A 247 -17.51 0.42 -19.62
C ASN A 247 -16.14 1.07 -19.79
N LEU A 248 -15.87 2.18 -19.11
CA LEU A 248 -14.58 2.86 -19.14
C LEU A 248 -13.50 2.02 -18.46
N ALA A 249 -13.80 1.44 -17.29
CA ALA A 249 -12.89 0.54 -16.58
C ALA A 249 -12.50 -0.68 -17.43
N ARG A 250 -13.48 -1.30 -18.13
CA ARG A 250 -13.19 -2.42 -19.06
C ARG A 250 -12.29 -2.00 -20.20
N LYS A 251 -12.59 -0.86 -20.84
CA LYS A 251 -11.76 -0.35 -21.95
C LYS A 251 -10.31 -0.11 -21.54
N ARG A 252 -10.09 0.32 -20.30
CA ARG A 252 -8.75 0.56 -19.74
C ARG A 252 -8.15 -0.66 -19.04
N GLY A 253 -8.87 -1.77 -18.99
CA GLY A 253 -8.40 -3.00 -18.35
C GLY A 253 -8.23 -2.91 -16.84
N LEU A 254 -8.98 -2.02 -16.16
CA LEU A 254 -8.94 -1.83 -14.73
C LEU A 254 -9.72 -2.92 -14.00
N THR A 255 -9.30 -3.24 -12.77
CA THR A 255 -10.07 -4.09 -11.85
C THR A 255 -10.82 -3.21 -10.86
N VAL A 256 -12.12 -3.45 -10.69
CA VAL A 256 -12.99 -2.62 -9.85
C VAL A 256 -13.75 -3.47 -8.85
N PHE A 257 -13.65 -3.11 -7.58
CA PHE A 257 -14.54 -3.59 -6.52
C PHE A 257 -15.47 -2.45 -6.12
N VAL A 258 -16.77 -2.68 -6.19
CA VAL A 258 -17.76 -1.64 -5.89
C VAL A 258 -18.84 -2.16 -4.96
N VAL A 259 -19.11 -1.41 -3.89
CA VAL A 259 -20.30 -1.60 -3.05
C VAL A 259 -21.40 -0.71 -3.59
N THR A 260 -22.59 -1.26 -3.77
CA THR A 260 -23.77 -0.50 -4.14
C THR A 260 -25.04 -1.15 -3.55
N HIS A 261 -26.07 -0.33 -3.36
CA HIS A 261 -27.42 -0.79 -3.02
C HIS A 261 -28.35 -0.83 -4.24
N PHE A 262 -27.89 -0.29 -5.38
CA PHE A 262 -28.67 -0.32 -6.62
C PHE A 262 -28.61 -1.69 -7.28
N GLU A 263 -29.74 -2.14 -7.84
CA GLU A 263 -29.81 -3.32 -8.67
C GLU A 263 -29.28 -2.99 -10.08
N ILE A 264 -28.02 -3.32 -10.33
CA ILE A 264 -27.41 -3.12 -11.64
C ILE A 264 -27.92 -4.17 -12.62
N ALA A 265 -28.38 -3.72 -13.76
CA ALA A 265 -29.10 -4.51 -14.74
C ALA A 265 -28.40 -5.81 -15.13
N LYS A 266 -29.18 -6.89 -15.15
CA LYS A 266 -28.81 -8.23 -15.60
C LYS A 266 -28.37 -8.18 -17.06
N GLY A 267 -27.29 -8.87 -17.39
CA GLY A 267 -26.85 -9.03 -18.78
C GLY A 267 -25.42 -8.64 -19.11
N GLN A 268 -24.62 -8.18 -18.14
CA GLN A 268 -23.20 -7.94 -18.31
C GLN A 268 -22.40 -8.88 -17.38
N SER A 269 -21.19 -9.26 -17.80
CA SER A 269 -20.30 -10.15 -17.05
C SER A 269 -19.77 -9.47 -15.79
N TYR A 270 -20.54 -9.49 -14.71
CA TYR A 270 -20.12 -9.02 -13.38
C TYR A 270 -20.06 -10.19 -12.41
N LEU A 271 -19.06 -10.18 -11.56
CA LEU A 271 -19.09 -11.01 -10.38
C LEU A 271 -19.90 -10.28 -9.30
N VAL A 272 -20.98 -10.88 -8.85
CA VAL A 272 -21.82 -10.32 -7.79
C VAL A 272 -21.56 -11.06 -6.49
N MET A 273 -21.22 -10.31 -5.43
CA MET A 273 -21.09 -10.82 -4.07
C MET A 273 -22.24 -10.27 -3.20
N SER A 274 -22.82 -11.11 -2.39
CA SER A 274 -23.95 -10.70 -1.53
C SER A 274 -23.80 -11.24 -0.12
N PRO A 275 -24.12 -10.43 0.92
CA PRO A 275 -24.19 -10.90 2.28
C PRO A 275 -25.28 -11.96 2.45
N ILE A 276 -24.97 -13.01 3.22
CA ILE A 276 -25.88 -14.12 3.53
C ILE A 276 -26.63 -13.82 4.83
N VAL A 277 -27.93 -14.11 4.85
CA VAL A 277 -28.76 -14.20 6.05
C VAL A 277 -29.04 -15.67 6.36
N ASP A 278 -29.07 -16.04 7.65
CA ASP A 278 -29.42 -17.39 8.06
C ASP A 278 -30.94 -17.64 7.90
N GLN A 279 -31.38 -18.89 8.19
CA GLN A 279 -32.77 -19.30 8.09
C GLN A 279 -33.73 -18.50 9.00
N ASN A 280 -33.21 -17.84 10.04
CA ASN A 280 -33.96 -17.00 10.97
C ASN A 280 -33.90 -15.50 10.60
N GLY A 281 -33.34 -15.16 9.45
CA GLY A 281 -33.16 -13.77 9.01
C GLY A 281 -32.01 -13.02 9.72
N LYS A 282 -31.18 -13.73 10.52
CA LYS A 282 -30.05 -13.14 11.20
C LYS A 282 -28.85 -12.99 10.22
N ARG A 283 -28.18 -11.85 10.27
CA ARG A 283 -27.02 -11.56 9.44
C ARG A 283 -25.85 -12.44 9.82
N THR A 284 -25.30 -13.16 8.85
CA THR A 284 -24.11 -14.01 9.05
C THR A 284 -22.80 -13.25 8.83
N TYR A 285 -22.87 -12.09 8.19
CA TYR A 285 -21.70 -11.30 7.71
C TYR A 285 -20.78 -12.08 6.77
N LYS A 286 -21.27 -13.19 6.22
CA LYS A 286 -20.61 -13.93 5.12
C LYS A 286 -21.09 -13.39 3.79
N CYS A 287 -20.19 -13.32 2.83
CA CYS A 287 -20.51 -12.98 1.44
C CYS A 287 -20.35 -14.23 0.55
N GLU A 288 -21.25 -14.39 -0.38
CA GLU A 288 -21.19 -15.45 -1.38
C GLU A 288 -21.34 -14.91 -2.79
N ARG A 289 -20.77 -15.64 -3.74
CA ARG A 289 -20.95 -15.36 -5.16
C ARG A 289 -22.39 -15.70 -5.55
N ARG A 290 -23.12 -14.72 -6.08
CA ARG A 290 -24.38 -14.97 -6.77
C ARG A 290 -24.11 -15.20 -8.24
N LEU A 291 -24.60 -16.31 -8.76
CA LEU A 291 -24.73 -16.49 -10.19
C LEU A 291 -25.76 -15.47 -10.67
N SER A 292 -25.39 -14.59 -11.60
CA SER A 292 -26.38 -13.77 -12.30
C SER A 292 -27.41 -14.72 -12.89
N ALA A 293 -28.64 -14.69 -12.37
CA ALA A 293 -29.73 -15.43 -13.01
C ALA A 293 -29.84 -14.90 -14.44
N GLY A 294 -29.61 -15.77 -15.42
CA GLY A 294 -29.68 -15.50 -16.83
C GLY A 294 -31.05 -15.00 -17.29
#